data_4fc4e4a3e04d2f60e6347c7e6df26cb6
#
_entry.id   4fc4e4a3e04d2f60e6347c7e6df26cb6
#
_cell.length_a   1.000
_cell.length_b   1.000
_cell.length_c   1.000
_cell.angle_alpha   90.00
_cell.angle_beta   90.00
_cell.angle_gamma   90.00
#
_symmetry.space_group_name_H-M   'P 1'
#
loop_
_entity.id
_entity.type
_entity.pdbx_description
1 polymer ?
#
loop_
_entity_poly.entity_id
_entity_poly.type
_entity_poly.pdbx_seq_one_letter_code
_entity_poly.pdbx_strand_id
1 'polypeptide(L)'
;MNDFYRSERLRKNLRWYVPMASAWVLDQERLILAEGVPLSSPQLSDAKLVGVVYPERVRLLRVEQIPFPQQPDLKSMVEAMKLTNPPTPGLALRYGIYLRSDFWGDRRQLVKELAHTAQYERLGGVRAFLECYLYECLAIGPTAAPMEQEAITTAQRICGQPQSISLPATPLPNVPTAKSAGKTQRIHE
;
A
#
# COMPACT_ATOMS: atom_id res chain seq x y z
N MET A 1 12.99 -25.22 25.73
CA MET A 1 12.17 -26.37 25.24
C MET A 1 10.74 -25.97 24.86
N ASN A 2 10.24 -24.82 25.32
CA ASN A 2 8.86 -24.37 25.07
C ASN A 2 8.62 -23.73 23.67
N ASP A 3 9.61 -23.04 23.11
CA ASP A 3 9.42 -22.27 21.86
C ASP A 3 9.33 -23.14 20.61
N PHE A 4 10.03 -24.29 20.59
CA PHE A 4 9.95 -25.23 19.46
C PHE A 4 8.55 -25.85 19.35
N TYR A 5 7.99 -26.33 20.44
CA TYR A 5 6.62 -26.91 20.46
C TYR A 5 5.54 -25.87 20.16
N ARG A 6 5.74 -24.62 20.60
CA ARG A 6 4.85 -23.52 20.29
C ARG A 6 4.84 -23.20 18.78
N SER A 7 6.02 -23.15 18.18
CA SER A 7 6.16 -22.87 16.74
C SER A 7 5.61 -24.01 15.86
N GLU A 8 5.80 -25.26 16.25
CA GLU A 8 5.27 -26.41 15.53
C GLU A 8 3.74 -26.49 15.62
N ARG A 9 3.16 -26.26 16.80
CA ARG A 9 1.73 -26.18 16.99
C ARG A 9 1.10 -25.07 16.16
N LEU A 10 1.76 -23.89 16.12
CA LEU A 10 1.31 -22.75 15.33
C LEU A 10 1.31 -23.09 13.84
N ARG A 11 2.39 -23.68 13.32
CA ARG A 11 2.46 -24.11 11.91
C ARG A 11 1.40 -25.13 11.56
N LYS A 12 1.09 -26.07 12.46
CA LYS A 12 0.02 -27.05 12.28
C LYS A 12 -1.35 -26.38 12.17
N ASN A 13 -1.62 -25.40 13.03
CA ASN A 13 -2.87 -24.63 12.99
C ASN A 13 -2.97 -23.80 11.70
N LEU A 14 -1.88 -23.18 11.24
CA LEU A 14 -1.86 -22.37 10.02
C LEU A 14 -2.21 -23.17 8.77
N ARG A 15 -1.83 -24.45 8.68
CA ARG A 15 -2.25 -25.33 7.57
C ARG A 15 -3.78 -25.38 7.43
N TRP A 16 -4.50 -25.19 8.51
CA TRP A 16 -5.95 -25.19 8.55
C TRP A 16 -6.52 -23.81 8.21
N TYR A 17 -5.97 -22.74 8.77
CA TYR A 17 -6.47 -21.39 8.58
C TYR A 17 -6.12 -20.77 7.22
N VAL A 18 -4.94 -21.02 6.69
CA VAL A 18 -4.45 -20.39 5.46
C VAL A 18 -5.36 -20.64 4.25
N PRO A 19 -5.86 -21.87 3.98
CA PRO A 19 -6.78 -22.07 2.85
C PRO A 19 -8.08 -21.27 2.98
N MET A 20 -8.67 -21.24 4.17
CA MET A 20 -9.91 -20.49 4.44
C MET A 20 -9.68 -18.98 4.36
N ALA A 21 -8.60 -18.49 4.95
CA ALA A 21 -8.22 -17.08 4.87
C ALA A 21 -7.90 -16.67 3.42
N SER A 22 -7.24 -17.54 2.64
CA SER A 22 -6.97 -17.29 1.23
C SER A 22 -8.23 -17.17 0.40
N ALA A 23 -9.21 -18.03 0.62
CA ALA A 23 -10.48 -17.97 -0.07
C ALA A 23 -11.20 -16.65 0.25
N TRP A 24 -11.27 -16.27 1.53
CA TRP A 24 -11.88 -15.01 1.95
C TRP A 24 -11.16 -13.79 1.34
N VAL A 25 -9.82 -13.76 1.36
CA VAL A 25 -9.01 -12.68 0.76
C VAL A 25 -9.30 -12.54 -0.73
N LEU A 26 -9.35 -13.65 -1.47
CA LEU A 26 -9.63 -13.65 -2.91
C LEU A 26 -11.06 -13.18 -3.23
N ASP A 27 -12.03 -13.50 -2.38
CA ASP A 27 -13.41 -13.03 -2.54
C ASP A 27 -13.52 -11.52 -2.29
N GLN A 28 -12.87 -11.02 -1.24
CA GLN A 28 -12.83 -9.59 -0.95
C GLN A 28 -12.03 -8.82 -2.01
N GLU A 29 -10.91 -9.35 -2.47
CA GLU A 29 -10.16 -8.73 -3.57
C GLU A 29 -11.03 -8.58 -4.82
N ARG A 30 -11.77 -9.63 -5.23
CA ARG A 30 -12.69 -9.53 -6.38
C ARG A 30 -13.71 -8.41 -6.21
N LEU A 31 -14.29 -8.27 -5.02
CA LEU A 31 -15.23 -7.19 -4.72
C LEU A 31 -14.56 -5.82 -4.89
N ILE A 32 -13.39 -5.63 -4.28
CA ILE A 32 -12.67 -4.35 -4.37
C ILE A 32 -12.27 -4.05 -5.82
N LEU A 33 -11.82 -5.04 -6.58
CA LEU A 33 -11.44 -4.84 -7.97
C LEU A 33 -12.64 -4.46 -8.86
N ALA A 34 -13.85 -4.89 -8.51
CA ALA A 34 -15.08 -4.56 -9.23
C ALA A 34 -15.65 -3.18 -8.86
N GLU A 35 -15.60 -2.80 -7.59
CA GLU A 35 -16.28 -1.61 -7.06
C GLU A 35 -15.32 -0.46 -6.71
N GLY A 36 -14.04 -0.75 -6.54
CA GLY A 36 -13.03 0.21 -6.11
C GLY A 36 -12.55 1.15 -7.21
N VAL A 37 -11.99 2.27 -6.80
CA VAL A 37 -11.42 3.26 -7.70
C VAL A 37 -9.93 2.98 -7.95
N PRO A 38 -9.41 3.29 -9.16
CA PRO A 38 -7.99 3.16 -9.45
C PRO A 38 -7.15 4.18 -8.66
N LEU A 39 -5.85 3.89 -8.52
CA LEU A 39 -4.90 4.85 -7.96
C LEU A 39 -4.82 6.09 -8.83
N SER A 40 -4.80 7.27 -8.21
CA SER A 40 -4.46 8.55 -8.86
C SER A 40 -2.98 8.59 -9.27
N SER A 41 -2.59 9.55 -10.13
CA SER A 41 -1.19 9.68 -10.58
C SER A 41 -0.18 9.82 -9.43
N PRO A 42 -0.42 10.61 -8.36
CA PRO A 42 0.47 10.64 -7.20
C PRO A 42 0.55 9.30 -6.47
N GLN A 43 -0.58 8.59 -6.31
CA GLN A 43 -0.65 7.29 -5.66
C GLN A 43 0.06 6.20 -6.47
N LEU A 44 -0.03 6.24 -7.83
CA LEU A 44 0.74 5.37 -8.71
C LEU A 44 2.26 5.60 -8.54
N SER A 45 2.67 6.85 -8.37
CA SER A 45 4.08 7.18 -8.09
C SER A 45 4.51 6.60 -6.73
N ASP A 46 3.69 6.75 -5.70
CA ASP A 46 3.96 6.15 -4.39
C ASP A 46 4.05 4.62 -4.47
N ALA A 47 3.13 3.97 -5.18
CA ALA A 47 3.14 2.52 -5.35
C ALA A 47 4.43 2.02 -6.02
N LYS A 48 4.92 2.73 -7.04
CA LYS A 48 6.22 2.44 -7.69
C LYS A 48 7.40 2.62 -6.72
N LEU A 49 7.39 3.69 -5.91
CA LEU A 49 8.42 3.93 -4.89
C LEU A 49 8.43 2.86 -3.79
N VAL A 50 7.27 2.32 -3.47
CA VAL A 50 7.11 1.17 -2.56
C VAL A 50 7.70 -0.11 -3.15
N GLY A 51 7.68 -0.24 -4.48
CA GLY A 51 8.12 -1.44 -5.19
C GLY A 51 6.98 -2.34 -5.66
N VAL A 52 5.76 -1.83 -5.75
CA VAL A 52 4.63 -2.55 -6.37
C VAL A 52 4.92 -2.73 -7.86
N VAL A 53 4.90 -3.96 -8.35
CA VAL A 53 5.24 -4.33 -9.73
C VAL A 53 4.13 -3.94 -10.70
N TYR A 54 2.86 -4.12 -10.28
CA TYR A 54 1.68 -3.85 -11.11
C TYR A 54 0.74 -2.83 -10.45
N PRO A 55 1.19 -1.56 -10.25
CA PRO A 55 0.41 -0.56 -9.50
C PRO A 55 -0.92 -0.18 -10.19
N GLU A 56 -1.01 -0.32 -11.52
CA GLU A 56 -2.23 -0.07 -12.31
C GLU A 56 -3.37 -1.06 -11.99
N ARG A 57 -3.05 -2.21 -11.39
CA ARG A 57 -4.04 -3.21 -10.95
C ARG A 57 -4.69 -2.87 -9.63
N VAL A 58 -4.06 -2.02 -8.83
CA VAL A 58 -4.55 -1.68 -7.49
C VAL A 58 -5.86 -0.89 -7.56
N ARG A 59 -6.80 -1.28 -6.70
CA ARG A 59 -8.07 -0.57 -6.47
C ARG A 59 -8.26 -0.27 -5.00
N LEU A 60 -8.78 0.91 -4.73
CA LEU A 60 -9.12 1.37 -3.39
C LEU A 60 -10.63 1.35 -3.21
N LEU A 61 -11.10 0.75 -2.13
CA LEU A 61 -12.51 0.78 -1.76
C LEU A 61 -12.68 1.41 -0.38
N ARG A 62 -13.44 2.51 -0.35
CA ARG A 62 -13.76 3.25 0.86
C ARG A 62 -14.87 2.54 1.63
N VAL A 63 -14.67 2.33 2.92
CA VAL A 63 -15.65 1.69 3.81
C VAL A 63 -15.73 2.42 5.15
N GLU A 64 -16.86 2.33 5.83
CA GLU A 64 -17.01 2.86 7.19
C GLU A 64 -16.32 1.96 8.21
N GLN A 65 -16.34 0.66 7.97
CA GLN A 65 -15.67 -0.35 8.79
C GLN A 65 -15.00 -1.37 7.87
N ILE A 66 -13.75 -1.72 8.19
CA ILE A 66 -13.04 -2.78 7.47
C ILE A 66 -13.79 -4.10 7.70
N PRO A 67 -14.20 -4.81 6.65
CA PRO A 67 -14.82 -6.12 6.79
C PRO A 67 -13.81 -7.16 7.25
N PHE A 68 -14.28 -8.08 8.10
CA PHE A 68 -13.51 -9.24 8.54
C PHE A 68 -14.33 -10.52 8.36
N PRO A 69 -13.69 -11.70 8.23
CA PRO A 69 -14.38 -12.95 8.06
C PRO A 69 -15.31 -13.27 9.25
N GLN A 70 -16.50 -13.75 8.95
CA GLN A 70 -17.53 -14.09 9.96
C GLN A 70 -17.55 -15.58 10.30
N GLN A 71 -16.81 -16.42 9.57
CA GLN A 71 -16.67 -17.83 9.92
C GLN A 71 -16.02 -17.95 11.31
N PRO A 72 -16.56 -18.77 12.22
CA PRO A 72 -16.13 -18.79 13.64
C PRO A 72 -14.62 -18.95 13.83
N ASP A 73 -13.99 -19.86 13.09
CA ASP A 73 -12.57 -20.13 13.20
C ASP A 73 -11.71 -18.94 12.77
N LEU A 74 -12.03 -18.32 11.61
CA LEU A 74 -11.32 -17.14 11.11
C LEU A 74 -11.58 -15.91 11.99
N LYS A 75 -12.81 -15.75 12.47
CA LYS A 75 -13.17 -14.67 13.38
C LYS A 75 -12.34 -14.74 14.65
N SER A 76 -12.27 -15.92 15.28
CA SER A 76 -11.46 -16.15 16.47
C SER A 76 -9.98 -15.86 16.24
N MET A 77 -9.46 -16.20 15.06
CA MET A 77 -8.08 -15.90 14.67
C MET A 77 -7.85 -14.37 14.53
N VAL A 78 -8.74 -13.66 13.86
CA VAL A 78 -8.67 -12.19 13.70
C VAL A 78 -8.72 -11.48 15.04
N GLU A 79 -9.58 -11.93 15.96
CA GLU A 79 -9.68 -11.43 17.32
C GLU A 79 -8.39 -11.69 18.12
N ALA A 80 -7.82 -12.90 18.01
CA ALA A 80 -6.53 -13.24 18.62
C ALA A 80 -5.37 -12.36 18.12
N MET A 81 -5.42 -11.93 16.86
CA MET A 81 -4.46 -11.00 16.25
C MET A 81 -4.76 -9.52 16.63
N LYS A 82 -5.84 -9.24 17.33
CA LYS A 82 -6.26 -7.88 17.73
C LYS A 82 -6.43 -6.90 16.55
N LEU A 83 -6.79 -7.39 15.37
CA LEU A 83 -6.99 -6.54 14.20
C LEU A 83 -8.27 -5.70 14.25
N THR A 84 -9.20 -6.06 15.14
CA THR A 84 -10.49 -5.38 15.30
C THR A 84 -10.52 -4.36 16.44
N ASN A 85 -9.53 -4.36 17.32
CA ASN A 85 -9.48 -3.47 18.47
C ASN A 85 -8.04 -3.01 18.79
N PRO A 86 -7.65 -1.74 18.52
CA PRO A 86 -8.46 -0.70 17.85
C PRO A 86 -8.81 -1.07 16.40
N PRO A 87 -9.89 -0.45 15.83
CA PRO A 87 -10.27 -0.74 14.45
C PRO A 87 -9.15 -0.41 13.46
N THR A 88 -8.82 -1.37 12.61
CA THR A 88 -7.81 -1.21 11.56
C THR A 88 -8.19 -0.07 10.60
N PRO A 89 -7.28 0.85 10.25
CA PRO A 89 -7.55 1.95 9.34
C PRO A 89 -7.57 1.56 7.87
N GLY A 90 -6.90 0.48 7.50
CA GLY A 90 -6.83 -0.07 6.15
C GLY A 90 -6.51 -1.56 6.16
N LEU A 91 -6.76 -2.22 5.03
CA LEU A 91 -6.49 -3.64 4.85
C LEU A 91 -6.16 -3.92 3.38
N ALA A 92 -4.93 -4.31 3.11
CA ALA A 92 -4.50 -4.76 1.79
C ALA A 92 -4.81 -6.24 1.59
N LEU A 93 -5.45 -6.53 0.47
CA LEU A 93 -5.86 -7.86 0.03
C LEU A 93 -5.33 -8.07 -1.39
N ARG A 94 -4.02 -8.17 -1.52
CA ARG A 94 -3.23 -8.19 -2.76
C ARG A 94 -3.39 -6.87 -3.54
N TYR A 95 -4.18 -6.83 -4.63
CA TYR A 95 -4.43 -5.60 -5.41
C TYR A 95 -5.69 -4.84 -4.98
N GLY A 96 -6.49 -5.40 -4.10
CA GLY A 96 -7.62 -4.73 -3.46
C GLY A 96 -7.21 -4.14 -2.12
N ILE A 97 -7.49 -2.87 -1.87
CA ILE A 97 -7.22 -2.21 -0.61
C ILE A 97 -8.50 -1.58 -0.08
N TYR A 98 -8.92 -2.00 1.11
CA TYR A 98 -9.90 -1.27 1.88
C TYR A 98 -9.23 -0.11 2.62
N LEU A 99 -9.87 1.06 2.60
CA LEU A 99 -9.53 2.19 3.47
C LEU A 99 -10.77 2.66 4.20
N ARG A 100 -10.65 2.81 5.52
CA ARG A 100 -11.72 3.37 6.32
C ARG A 100 -11.94 4.84 5.98
N SER A 101 -13.18 5.32 6.03
CA SER A 101 -13.60 6.65 5.56
C SER A 101 -12.81 7.79 6.17
N ASP A 102 -12.47 7.71 7.46
CA ASP A 102 -11.69 8.70 8.18
C ASP A 102 -10.19 8.70 7.84
N PHE A 103 -9.71 7.67 7.16
CA PHE A 103 -8.35 7.56 6.59
C PHE A 103 -8.33 7.69 5.07
N TRP A 104 -9.49 7.99 4.45
CA TRP A 104 -9.54 8.23 3.02
C TRP A 104 -8.76 9.51 2.67
N GLY A 105 -7.67 9.35 1.91
CA GLY A 105 -6.74 10.44 1.61
C GLY A 105 -5.52 10.52 2.52
N ASP A 106 -5.44 9.72 3.58
CA ASP A 106 -4.21 9.59 4.36
C ASP A 106 -3.14 8.87 3.53
N ARG A 107 -2.17 9.65 3.03
CA ARG A 107 -1.07 9.14 2.21
C ARG A 107 -0.24 8.10 2.95
N ARG A 108 0.05 8.32 4.23
CA ARG A 108 0.91 7.42 5.00
C ARG A 108 0.24 6.07 5.21
N GLN A 109 -1.06 6.07 5.50
CA GLN A 109 -1.82 4.84 5.62
C GLN A 109 -1.88 4.09 4.30
N LEU A 110 -2.16 4.79 3.19
CA LEU A 110 -2.17 4.17 1.86
C LEU A 110 -0.81 3.56 1.51
N VAL A 111 0.30 4.27 1.73
CA VAL A 111 1.66 3.77 1.44
C VAL A 111 1.97 2.53 2.28
N LYS A 112 1.49 2.45 3.53
CA LYS A 112 1.61 1.25 4.36
C LYS A 112 0.86 0.07 3.73
N GLU A 113 -0.36 0.26 3.25
CA GLU A 113 -1.12 -0.80 2.58
C GLU A 113 -0.50 -1.22 1.23
N LEU A 114 0.06 -0.27 0.48
CA LEU A 114 0.81 -0.57 -0.75
C LEU A 114 2.07 -1.40 -0.47
N ALA A 115 2.71 -1.23 0.69
CA ALA A 115 3.83 -2.09 1.08
C ALA A 115 3.39 -3.55 1.26
N HIS A 116 2.20 -3.78 1.83
CA HIS A 116 1.64 -5.13 1.88
C HIS A 116 1.32 -5.66 0.48
N THR A 117 0.84 -4.84 -0.45
CA THR A 117 0.66 -5.25 -1.85
C THR A 117 1.99 -5.72 -2.47
N ALA A 118 3.08 -4.98 -2.27
CA ALA A 118 4.41 -5.38 -2.74
C ALA A 118 4.89 -6.69 -2.07
N GLN A 119 4.57 -6.89 -0.79
CA GLN A 119 4.87 -8.15 -0.09
C GLN A 119 4.09 -9.33 -0.68
N TYR A 120 2.81 -9.15 -1.05
CA TYR A 120 2.03 -10.17 -1.77
C TYR A 120 2.70 -10.58 -3.08
N GLU A 121 3.18 -9.61 -3.86
CA GLU A 121 3.86 -9.85 -5.13
C GLU A 121 5.19 -10.59 -4.92
N ARG A 122 6.01 -10.10 -4.00
CA ARG A 122 7.33 -10.66 -3.69
C ARG A 122 7.26 -12.11 -3.20
N LEU A 123 6.24 -12.46 -2.41
CA LEU A 123 6.04 -13.80 -1.87
C LEU A 123 5.33 -14.76 -2.84
N GLY A 124 4.84 -14.26 -3.97
CA GLY A 124 4.21 -15.10 -5.00
C GLY A 124 2.70 -15.29 -4.84
N GLY A 125 2.05 -14.44 -4.05
CA GLY A 125 0.59 -14.36 -3.98
C GLY A 125 -0.02 -14.59 -2.60
N VAL A 126 -1.35 -14.75 -2.59
CA VAL A 126 -2.17 -14.70 -1.37
C VAL A 126 -1.75 -15.77 -0.34
N ARG A 127 -1.60 -17.01 -0.78
CA ARG A 127 -1.32 -18.12 0.13
C ARG A 127 0.03 -17.94 0.83
N ALA A 128 1.09 -17.69 0.07
CA ALA A 128 2.43 -17.55 0.62
C ALA A 128 2.55 -16.31 1.54
N PHE A 129 1.90 -15.20 1.16
CA PHE A 129 1.80 -14.04 2.03
C PHE A 129 1.12 -14.39 3.37
N LEU A 130 -0.04 -15.03 3.33
CA LEU A 130 -0.78 -15.38 4.54
C LEU A 130 -0.03 -16.39 5.42
N GLU A 131 0.68 -17.35 4.84
CA GLU A 131 1.53 -18.29 5.59
C GLU A 131 2.58 -17.53 6.44
N CYS A 132 3.24 -16.53 5.86
CA CYS A 132 4.22 -15.71 6.57
C CYS A 132 3.56 -14.74 7.55
N TYR A 133 2.61 -13.93 7.07
CA TYR A 133 1.98 -12.87 7.85
C TYR A 133 1.24 -13.37 9.08
N LEU A 134 0.41 -14.40 8.91
CA LEU A 134 -0.33 -14.99 10.02
C LEU A 134 0.61 -15.67 11.04
N TYR A 135 1.69 -16.32 10.54
CA TYR A 135 2.69 -16.90 11.43
C TYR A 135 3.34 -15.83 12.32
N GLU A 136 3.82 -14.74 11.72
CA GLU A 136 4.44 -13.62 12.45
C GLU A 136 3.48 -13.00 13.45
N CYS A 137 2.28 -12.65 13.01
CA CYS A 137 1.30 -11.99 13.86
C CYS A 137 0.84 -12.86 15.05
N LEU A 138 0.67 -14.17 14.84
CA LEU A 138 0.27 -15.09 15.91
C LEU A 138 1.44 -15.48 16.83
N ALA A 139 2.68 -15.46 16.32
CA ALA A 139 3.85 -15.80 17.11
C ALA A 139 4.28 -14.67 18.07
N ILE A 140 4.31 -13.42 17.58
CA ILE A 140 4.89 -12.29 18.29
C ILE A 140 3.97 -11.05 18.35
N GLY A 141 2.77 -11.14 17.77
CA GLY A 141 1.80 -10.05 17.67
C GLY A 141 2.02 -9.15 16.45
N PRO A 142 0.95 -8.52 15.93
CA PRO A 142 1.02 -7.74 14.68
C PRO A 142 1.98 -6.56 14.79
N THR A 143 2.01 -5.85 15.92
CA THR A 143 2.88 -4.69 16.13
C THR A 143 4.38 -5.02 16.04
N ALA A 144 4.78 -6.25 16.38
CA ALA A 144 6.18 -6.69 16.34
C ALA A 144 6.49 -7.54 15.10
N ALA A 145 5.48 -7.88 14.29
CA ALA A 145 5.62 -8.71 13.10
C ALA A 145 6.56 -8.05 12.08
N PRO A 146 7.61 -8.74 11.58
CA PRO A 146 8.55 -8.19 10.61
C PRO A 146 7.89 -7.58 9.39
N MET A 147 6.86 -8.20 8.84
CA MET A 147 6.14 -7.69 7.68
C MET A 147 5.39 -6.38 7.98
N GLU A 148 4.80 -6.23 9.16
CA GLU A 148 4.20 -4.95 9.61
C GLU A 148 5.26 -3.88 9.82
N GLN A 149 6.38 -4.22 10.46
CA GLN A 149 7.48 -3.29 10.69
C GLN A 149 8.11 -2.81 9.36
N GLU A 150 8.25 -3.69 8.38
CA GLU A 150 8.68 -3.34 7.02
C GLU A 150 7.70 -2.34 6.38
N ALA A 151 6.39 -2.59 6.47
CA ALA A 151 5.37 -1.72 5.91
C ALA A 151 5.35 -0.33 6.58
N ILE A 152 5.44 -0.29 7.91
CA ILE A 152 5.54 0.96 8.68
C ILE A 152 6.78 1.75 8.30
N THR A 153 7.94 1.11 8.25
CA THR A 153 9.23 1.74 7.92
C THR A 153 9.22 2.26 6.47
N THR A 154 8.64 1.51 5.54
CA THR A 154 8.47 1.92 4.15
C THR A 154 7.60 3.18 4.05
N ALA A 155 6.47 3.22 4.77
CA ALA A 155 5.60 4.38 4.81
C ALA A 155 6.31 5.61 5.43
N GLN A 156 7.08 5.42 6.50
CA GLN A 156 7.87 6.49 7.11
C GLN A 156 8.91 7.06 6.14
N ARG A 157 9.65 6.20 5.45
CA ARG A 157 10.68 6.59 4.47
C ARG A 157 10.10 7.36 3.30
N ILE A 158 8.97 6.92 2.74
CA ILE A 158 8.37 7.53 1.54
C ILE A 158 7.62 8.82 1.89
N CYS A 159 6.86 8.83 2.98
CA CYS A 159 6.07 9.99 3.39
C CYS A 159 6.92 11.05 4.11
N GLY A 160 8.07 10.70 4.64
CA GLY A 160 9.04 11.65 5.21
C GLY A 160 9.86 12.41 4.16
N GLN A 161 9.85 11.99 2.89
CA GLN A 161 10.50 12.71 1.80
C GLN A 161 9.54 13.77 1.23
N PRO A 162 10.00 15.03 0.99
CA PRO A 162 9.20 16.00 0.28
C PRO A 162 8.88 15.47 -1.11
N GLN A 163 7.61 15.53 -1.52
CA GLN A 163 7.23 15.17 -2.90
C GLN A 163 7.94 16.14 -3.84
N SER A 164 8.76 15.61 -4.75
CA SER A 164 9.27 16.38 -5.90
C SER A 164 8.05 16.69 -6.77
N ILE A 165 7.50 17.90 -6.60
CA ILE A 165 6.50 18.44 -7.52
C ILE A 165 7.26 18.68 -8.82
N SER A 166 7.15 17.77 -9.78
CA SER A 166 7.54 18.03 -11.16
C SER A 166 6.57 19.07 -11.71
N LEU A 167 6.93 20.34 -11.57
CA LEU A 167 6.24 21.41 -12.29
C LEU A 167 6.39 21.09 -13.78
N PRO A 168 5.29 21.11 -14.56
CA PRO A 168 5.40 21.03 -16.00
C PRO A 168 6.29 22.20 -16.44
N ALA A 169 7.33 21.89 -17.24
CA ALA A 169 8.21 22.89 -17.82
C ALA A 169 7.34 23.85 -18.66
N THR A 170 7.05 25.03 -18.10
CA THR A 170 6.42 26.10 -18.87
C THR A 170 7.45 26.55 -19.91
N PRO A 171 7.18 26.44 -21.22
CA PRO A 171 8.10 26.96 -22.22
C PRO A 171 8.22 28.48 -22.01
N LEU A 172 9.45 28.93 -21.84
CA LEU A 172 9.74 30.36 -21.75
C LEU A 172 9.20 31.07 -23.01
N PRO A 173 8.47 32.18 -22.86
CA PRO A 173 8.04 32.97 -24.03
C PRO A 173 9.26 33.46 -24.79
N ASN A 174 9.25 33.22 -26.10
CA ASN A 174 10.25 33.74 -27.03
C ASN A 174 10.31 35.27 -26.92
N VAL A 175 11.37 35.80 -26.32
CA VAL A 175 11.65 37.24 -26.33
C VAL A 175 12.25 37.58 -27.70
N PRO A 176 11.60 38.42 -28.52
CA PRO A 176 12.18 38.84 -29.78
C PRO A 176 13.39 39.74 -29.51
N THR A 177 14.56 39.35 -30.03
CA THR A 177 15.76 40.15 -30.02
C THR A 177 15.54 41.42 -30.88
N ALA A 178 15.58 42.58 -30.24
CA ALA A 178 15.52 43.86 -30.94
C ALA A 178 16.73 44.04 -31.88
N LYS A 179 16.50 44.20 -33.16
CA LYS A 179 17.52 44.56 -34.14
C LYS A 179 18.04 45.97 -33.84
N SER A 180 19.30 46.07 -33.54
CA SER A 180 20.03 47.36 -33.45
C SER A 180 20.06 48.01 -34.82
N ALA A 181 19.30 49.14 -34.96
CA ALA A 181 19.38 50.00 -36.14
C ALA A 181 20.57 50.95 -35.99
N GLY A 182 21.68 50.62 -36.69
CA GLY A 182 22.75 51.58 -36.86
C GLY A 182 22.33 52.73 -37.81
N LYS A 183 22.36 53.94 -37.30
CA LYS A 183 22.32 55.16 -38.12
C LYS A 183 23.66 55.84 -38.02
N THR A 184 24.46 55.63 -39.07
CA THR A 184 25.62 56.46 -39.35
C THR A 184 25.16 57.73 -40.01
N GLN A 185 25.27 58.87 -39.36
CA GLN A 185 25.15 60.20 -39.99
C GLN A 185 26.53 60.75 -40.24
N ARG A 186 26.88 60.84 -41.55
CA ARG A 186 27.99 61.67 -42.02
C ARG A 186 27.50 63.12 -42.04
N ILE A 187 28.25 63.99 -41.43
CA ILE A 187 28.17 65.44 -41.66
C ILE A 187 29.41 65.82 -42.45
N HIS A 188 29.17 66.40 -43.63
CA HIS A 188 30.15 67.20 -44.36
C HIS A 188 29.98 68.64 -43.94
N GLU A 189 30.92 69.28 -43.56
CA GLU A 189 31.80 70.43 -43.82
C GLU A 189 32.47 70.90 -42.58
#